data_bf411bb8209c0beed6804649ec60d4ef
#
_entry.id   bf411bb8209c0beed6804649ec60d4ef
#
_cell.length_a   1.000
_cell.length_b   1.000
_cell.length_c   1.000
_cell.angle_alpha   90.00
_cell.angle_beta   90.00
_cell.angle_gamma   90.00
#
_symmetry.space_group_name_H-M   'P 1'
#
loop_
_entity.id
_entity.type
_entity.pdbx_description
1 polymer ?
#
loop_
_entity_poly.entity_id
_entity_poly.type
_entity_poly.pdbx_seq_one_letter_code
_entity_poly.pdbx_strand_id
1 'polypeptide(L)'
;KMFCYQCEQTAGCNGCTGAAGVCGKNAAVAALQDELTGALIGLAKACGNNPKTENTDRIIIEGLFTTVTNVNFNAETLTAMIQAVNEEKTKVVPNCSSCMSPCGNTSNYDMKNLWNEPDEDIRSLKSLILFGIRGMAAYAYHAMVLGYTDETVNSFFYKALSFISYDLEMEHLLPVVLEVGEVNLKCMALLDQANTTTYGTPVPTKVPLTIEKGPFIVVTGHDLKDLELLLEQTKDKGINIYTHGEMLPAHAYPELKKYPHLKGNFGTAWQNQQKEFDHIPGAVLFTTNCLMPVKPSYADRVFTTEVVSYPEMVHIDEKKDFTPVSEKALELGGYDTDQDKTGINGGHFVMTGFGHGTVLSVADTVIDAVKSGAISHFFLVGGCDGARTGRNYYTEFVKQTPTDSIILTLACGKYRFNDLNLGEIGGLPRIMDMGQCNDAYSAIQVAAALA
;
A
#
# COMPACT_ATOMS: atom_id res chain seq x y z
N LYS A 1 -1.65 25.02 -16.05
CA LYS A 1 -2.89 24.25 -15.98
C LYS A 1 -2.51 22.84 -15.64
N MET A 2 -3.07 22.30 -14.56
CA MET A 2 -2.77 20.92 -14.11
C MET A 2 -3.36 19.92 -15.11
N PHE A 3 -2.66 18.81 -15.33
CA PHE A 3 -3.23 17.58 -15.85
C PHE A 3 -2.64 16.40 -15.07
N CYS A 4 -3.48 15.49 -14.61
CA CYS A 4 -3.04 14.24 -13.96
C CYS A 4 -4.08 13.15 -14.23
N TYR A 5 -3.64 12.03 -14.78
CA TYR A 5 -4.44 10.84 -15.03
C TYR A 5 -3.74 9.59 -14.49
N GLN A 6 -3.23 9.67 -13.25
CA GLN A 6 -2.36 8.62 -12.69
C GLN A 6 -3.08 7.62 -11.79
N CYS A 7 -4.38 7.83 -11.50
CA CYS A 7 -5.17 6.93 -10.67
C CYS A 7 -6.65 7.01 -11.02
N GLU A 8 -7.43 6.05 -10.59
CA GLU A 8 -8.89 6.00 -10.79
C GLU A 8 -9.67 7.09 -10.05
N GLN A 9 -9.07 7.77 -9.05
CA GLN A 9 -9.74 8.85 -8.29
C GLN A 9 -9.79 10.17 -9.06
N THR A 10 -9.39 10.17 -10.31
CA THR A 10 -9.36 11.36 -11.15
C THR A 10 -10.75 12.00 -11.29
N ALA A 11 -10.80 13.33 -11.30
CA ALA A 11 -12.05 14.08 -11.32
C ALA A 11 -12.87 13.79 -12.59
N GLY A 12 -14.12 13.33 -12.42
CA GLY A 12 -15.06 13.08 -13.51
C GLY A 12 -14.60 12.05 -14.55
N CYS A 13 -13.67 11.16 -14.20
CA CYS A 13 -13.07 10.15 -15.08
C CYS A 13 -12.31 10.72 -16.31
N ASN A 14 -12.01 12.02 -16.31
CA ASN A 14 -11.36 12.72 -17.44
C ASN A 14 -9.96 13.27 -17.08
N GLY A 15 -9.41 12.91 -15.95
CA GLY A 15 -8.18 13.50 -15.40
C GLY A 15 -8.44 14.69 -14.50
N CYS A 16 -7.50 14.96 -13.61
CA CYS A 16 -7.52 16.14 -12.76
C CYS A 16 -6.95 17.34 -13.54
N THR A 17 -7.79 18.34 -13.80
CA THR A 17 -7.44 19.53 -14.59
C THR A 17 -7.62 20.85 -13.81
N GLY A 18 -7.94 20.77 -12.52
CA GLY A 18 -8.17 21.92 -11.64
C GLY A 18 -6.90 22.59 -11.13
N ALA A 19 -6.99 23.21 -9.96
CA ALA A 19 -5.85 23.81 -9.25
C ALA A 19 -5.00 22.72 -8.56
N ALA A 20 -5.63 21.64 -8.12
CA ALA A 20 -4.99 20.47 -7.52
C ALA A 20 -5.70 19.18 -7.95
N GLY A 21 -5.04 18.05 -7.79
CA GLY A 21 -5.64 16.73 -7.93
C GLY A 21 -6.65 16.44 -6.82
N VAL A 22 -7.52 15.44 -7.04
CA VAL A 22 -8.46 14.97 -5.99
C VAL A 22 -7.71 14.55 -4.72
N CYS A 23 -6.51 14.00 -4.84
CA CYS A 23 -5.62 13.63 -3.74
C CYS A 23 -4.89 14.82 -3.08
N GLY A 24 -5.07 16.04 -3.55
CA GLY A 24 -4.37 17.23 -3.08
C GLY A 24 -3.02 17.52 -3.77
N LYS A 25 -2.59 16.70 -4.72
CA LYS A 25 -1.35 16.88 -5.49
C LYS A 25 -1.41 18.17 -6.31
N ASN A 26 -0.33 18.95 -6.29
CA ASN A 26 -0.21 20.15 -7.12
C ASN A 26 0.28 19.82 -8.55
N ALA A 27 0.23 20.82 -9.43
CA ALA A 27 0.59 20.66 -10.85
C ALA A 27 2.06 20.27 -11.06
N ALA A 28 2.98 20.79 -10.26
CA ALA A 28 4.42 20.51 -10.38
C ALA A 28 4.72 19.05 -10.02
N VAL A 29 4.17 18.57 -8.91
CA VAL A 29 4.31 17.17 -8.48
C VAL A 29 3.68 16.22 -9.52
N ALA A 30 2.53 16.54 -10.09
CA ALA A 30 1.91 15.73 -11.14
C ALA A 30 2.80 15.63 -12.39
N ALA A 31 3.40 16.73 -12.83
CA ALA A 31 4.31 16.77 -13.96
C ALA A 31 5.59 15.96 -13.69
N LEU A 32 6.19 16.09 -12.51
CA LEU A 32 7.36 15.32 -12.11
C LEU A 32 7.10 13.81 -12.04
N GLN A 33 5.90 13.40 -11.62
CA GLN A 33 5.54 11.98 -11.62
C GLN A 33 5.36 11.42 -13.04
N ASP A 34 4.86 12.22 -13.98
CA ASP A 34 4.83 11.83 -15.39
C ASP A 34 6.26 11.77 -15.96
N GLU A 35 7.13 12.73 -15.63
CA GLU A 35 8.54 12.72 -16.02
C GLU A 35 9.27 11.50 -15.46
N LEU A 36 9.07 11.18 -14.18
CA LEU A 36 9.63 9.97 -13.56
C LEU A 36 9.14 8.70 -14.28
N THR A 37 7.86 8.60 -14.58
CA THR A 37 7.31 7.46 -15.34
C THR A 37 7.97 7.35 -16.71
N GLY A 38 8.13 8.47 -17.42
CA GLY A 38 8.81 8.52 -18.71
C GLY A 38 10.29 8.13 -18.63
N ALA A 39 10.98 8.52 -17.56
CA ALA A 39 12.38 8.14 -17.30
C ALA A 39 12.50 6.62 -17.03
N LEU A 40 11.57 6.03 -16.25
CA LEU A 40 11.54 4.59 -15.99
C LEU A 40 11.28 3.78 -17.27
N ILE A 41 10.40 4.25 -18.16
CA ILE A 41 10.18 3.66 -19.48
C ILE A 41 11.48 3.74 -20.31
N GLY A 42 12.16 4.89 -20.28
CA GLY A 42 13.45 5.08 -20.95
C GLY A 42 14.54 4.14 -20.41
N LEU A 43 14.61 3.93 -19.10
CA LEU A 43 15.53 2.97 -18.46
C LEU A 43 15.19 1.54 -18.87
N ALA A 44 13.92 1.14 -18.81
CA ALA A 44 13.48 -0.20 -19.20
C ALA A 44 13.87 -0.54 -20.65
N LYS A 45 13.67 0.41 -21.58
CA LYS A 45 14.10 0.28 -22.98
C LYS A 45 15.61 0.19 -23.12
N ALA A 46 16.37 1.00 -22.37
CA ALA A 46 17.82 0.98 -22.40
C ALA A 46 18.38 -0.35 -21.87
N CYS A 47 17.74 -0.95 -20.88
CA CYS A 47 18.08 -2.29 -20.39
C CYS A 47 17.95 -3.33 -21.49
N GLY A 48 16.84 -3.39 -22.21
CA GLY A 48 16.62 -4.36 -23.30
C GLY A 48 17.18 -5.74 -22.96
N ASN A 49 18.19 -6.17 -23.73
CA ASN A 49 18.94 -7.39 -23.49
C ASN A 49 20.24 -7.19 -22.68
N ASN A 50 20.49 -5.98 -22.20
CA ASN A 50 21.67 -5.68 -21.40
C ASN A 50 21.54 -6.27 -19.98
N PRO A 51 22.67 -6.60 -19.32
CA PRO A 51 22.66 -7.06 -17.94
C PRO A 51 22.02 -6.01 -17.01
N LYS A 52 21.17 -6.48 -16.13
CA LYS A 52 20.52 -5.71 -15.07
C LYS A 52 21.21 -6.03 -13.75
N THR A 53 21.19 -5.10 -12.83
CA THR A 53 21.73 -5.26 -11.48
C THR A 53 20.60 -5.17 -10.47
N GLU A 54 20.85 -5.60 -9.24
CA GLU A 54 19.91 -5.40 -8.13
C GLU A 54 19.55 -3.91 -7.96
N ASN A 55 20.50 -3.00 -8.21
CA ASN A 55 20.25 -1.56 -8.15
C ASN A 55 19.30 -1.10 -9.26
N THR A 56 19.41 -1.67 -10.48
CA THR A 56 18.49 -1.35 -11.59
C THR A 56 17.08 -1.81 -11.27
N ASP A 57 16.93 -3.02 -10.75
CA ASP A 57 15.61 -3.57 -10.32
C ASP A 57 15.01 -2.74 -9.19
N ARG A 58 15.83 -2.39 -8.18
CA ARG A 58 15.40 -1.53 -7.06
C ARG A 58 14.88 -0.18 -7.56
N ILE A 59 15.62 0.50 -8.43
CA ILE A 59 15.22 1.80 -8.97
C ILE A 59 13.91 1.72 -9.75
N ILE A 60 13.68 0.67 -10.52
CA ILE A 60 12.41 0.45 -11.24
C ILE A 60 11.25 0.28 -10.24
N ILE A 61 11.42 -0.57 -9.23
CA ILE A 61 10.39 -0.86 -8.23
C ILE A 61 10.08 0.39 -7.40
N GLU A 62 11.09 1.04 -6.84
CA GLU A 62 10.94 2.26 -6.03
C GLU A 62 10.33 3.41 -6.85
N GLY A 63 10.79 3.60 -8.08
CA GLY A 63 10.28 4.65 -8.96
C GLY A 63 8.81 4.46 -9.31
N LEU A 64 8.40 3.25 -9.67
CA LEU A 64 7.00 2.93 -9.93
C LEU A 64 6.15 3.11 -8.67
N PHE A 65 6.59 2.61 -7.52
CA PHE A 65 5.86 2.76 -6.26
C PHE A 65 5.73 4.23 -5.85
N THR A 66 6.78 5.02 -6.03
CA THR A 66 6.77 6.47 -5.76
C THR A 66 5.66 7.21 -6.54
N THR A 67 5.29 6.72 -7.73
CA THR A 67 4.23 7.34 -8.55
C THR A 67 2.81 6.89 -8.21
N VAL A 68 2.65 5.94 -7.28
CA VAL A 68 1.32 5.55 -6.79
C VAL A 68 0.66 6.73 -6.08
N THR A 69 -0.67 6.81 -6.14
CA THR A 69 -1.41 7.90 -5.50
C THR A 69 -1.18 7.90 -3.97
N ASN A 70 -1.12 9.09 -3.38
CA ASN A 70 -0.95 9.28 -1.93
C ASN A 70 0.36 8.69 -1.36
N VAL A 71 1.43 8.69 -2.15
CA VAL A 71 2.77 8.27 -1.74
C VAL A 71 3.70 9.48 -1.61
N ASN A 72 4.03 10.12 -2.71
CA ASN A 72 5.02 11.19 -2.74
C ASN A 72 4.42 12.51 -3.24
N PHE A 73 4.51 13.54 -2.40
CA PHE A 73 4.05 14.91 -2.69
C PHE A 73 5.21 15.90 -2.74
N ASN A 74 6.47 15.43 -2.62
CA ASN A 74 7.65 16.27 -2.51
C ASN A 74 8.36 16.37 -3.86
N ALA A 75 8.39 17.58 -4.44
CA ALA A 75 9.05 17.82 -5.72
C ALA A 75 10.57 17.57 -5.69
N GLU A 76 11.23 17.82 -4.56
CA GLU A 76 12.68 17.62 -4.43
C GLU A 76 13.04 16.13 -4.49
N THR A 77 12.30 15.28 -3.75
CA THR A 77 12.55 13.84 -3.77
C THR A 77 12.21 13.21 -5.12
N LEU A 78 11.17 13.69 -5.80
CA LEU A 78 10.85 13.26 -7.17
C LEU A 78 11.94 13.64 -8.16
N THR A 79 12.47 14.86 -8.06
CA THR A 79 13.58 15.32 -8.92
C THR A 79 14.83 14.47 -8.68
N ALA A 80 15.17 14.19 -7.43
CA ALA A 80 16.29 13.31 -7.08
C ALA A 80 16.11 11.89 -7.64
N MET A 81 14.88 11.34 -7.57
CA MET A 81 14.58 10.02 -8.14
C MET A 81 14.72 10.01 -9.67
N ILE A 82 14.23 11.04 -10.37
CA ILE A 82 14.40 11.18 -11.84
C ILE A 82 15.89 11.21 -12.19
N GLN A 83 16.70 11.95 -11.43
CA GLN A 83 18.15 12.00 -11.63
C GLN A 83 18.76 10.61 -11.43
N ALA A 84 18.44 9.89 -10.37
CA ALA A 84 18.94 8.54 -10.10
C ALA A 84 18.59 7.56 -11.24
N VAL A 85 17.36 7.62 -11.76
CA VAL A 85 16.93 6.82 -12.93
C VAL A 85 17.77 7.14 -14.17
N ASN A 86 18.01 8.42 -14.45
CA ASN A 86 18.81 8.83 -15.60
C ASN A 86 20.30 8.45 -15.45
N GLU A 87 20.85 8.55 -14.26
CA GLU A 87 22.21 8.08 -13.95
C GLU A 87 22.34 6.57 -14.16
N GLU A 88 21.40 5.79 -13.64
CA GLU A 88 21.38 4.33 -13.83
C GLU A 88 21.26 3.96 -15.31
N LYS A 89 20.43 4.68 -16.06
CA LYS A 89 20.29 4.49 -17.50
C LYS A 89 21.62 4.66 -18.24
N THR A 90 22.47 5.61 -17.85
CA THR A 90 23.79 5.79 -18.47
C THR A 90 24.76 4.64 -18.20
N LYS A 91 24.56 3.91 -17.09
CA LYS A 91 25.40 2.75 -16.72
C LYS A 91 25.05 1.50 -17.52
N VAL A 92 23.75 1.30 -17.82
CA VAL A 92 23.28 0.12 -18.55
C VAL A 92 23.43 0.23 -20.06
N VAL A 93 23.62 1.44 -20.61
CA VAL A 93 23.86 1.64 -22.03
C VAL A 93 25.31 1.33 -22.36
N PRO A 94 25.62 0.38 -23.27
CA PRO A 94 26.99 0.11 -23.66
C PRO A 94 27.63 1.33 -24.30
N ASN A 95 28.85 1.70 -23.84
CA ASN A 95 29.67 2.65 -24.54
C ASN A 95 30.14 2.03 -25.87
N CYS A 96 29.54 2.44 -26.95
CA CYS A 96 29.99 2.05 -28.27
C CYS A 96 31.24 2.87 -28.61
N SER A 97 32.40 2.23 -28.65
CA SER A 97 33.70 2.90 -29.01
C SER A 97 33.72 3.45 -30.42
N SER A 98 32.77 3.11 -31.27
CA SER A 98 32.66 3.55 -32.67
C SER A 98 31.60 4.63 -32.91
N CYS A 99 30.74 4.92 -31.93
CA CYS A 99 29.67 5.91 -32.03
C CYS A 99 29.94 7.05 -31.05
N MET A 100 29.94 8.29 -31.51
CA MET A 100 30.01 9.48 -30.64
C MET A 100 28.69 9.75 -29.91
N SER A 101 27.73 8.87 -30.03
CA SER A 101 26.40 8.91 -29.36
C SER A 101 26.08 7.55 -28.76
N PRO A 102 25.31 7.48 -27.63
CA PRO A 102 24.87 6.21 -27.05
C PRO A 102 24.14 5.36 -28.09
N CYS A 103 24.56 4.11 -28.24
CA CYS A 103 23.89 3.16 -29.13
C CYS A 103 22.55 2.71 -28.47
N GLY A 104 21.46 3.19 -29.00
CA GLY A 104 20.11 2.85 -28.59
C GLY A 104 19.22 4.08 -28.31
N ASN A 105 17.92 3.91 -28.37
CA ASN A 105 16.98 4.97 -28.03
C ASN A 105 16.92 5.13 -26.51
N THR A 106 17.76 6.00 -25.95
CA THR A 106 17.89 6.27 -24.51
C THR A 106 17.03 7.45 -24.06
N SER A 107 16.21 8.01 -24.93
CA SER A 107 15.33 9.10 -24.57
C SER A 107 14.23 8.65 -23.60
N ASN A 108 13.91 9.51 -22.66
CA ASN A 108 12.73 9.31 -21.80
C ASN A 108 11.45 9.34 -22.66
N TYR A 109 10.44 8.61 -22.24
CA TYR A 109 9.15 8.61 -22.92
C TYR A 109 8.35 9.84 -22.47
N ASP A 110 7.75 10.57 -23.41
CA ASP A 110 6.82 11.65 -23.06
C ASP A 110 5.43 11.05 -22.78
N MET A 111 5.01 11.10 -21.53
CA MET A 111 3.71 10.57 -21.09
C MET A 111 2.53 11.20 -21.78
N LYS A 112 2.68 12.38 -22.41
CA LYS A 112 1.64 12.96 -23.24
C LYS A 112 1.28 12.08 -24.43
N ASN A 113 2.21 11.27 -24.94
CA ASN A 113 1.91 10.32 -26.01
C ASN A 113 0.89 9.27 -25.57
N LEU A 114 0.96 8.81 -24.30
CA LEU A 114 -0.06 7.92 -23.75
C LEU A 114 -1.38 8.64 -23.50
N TRP A 115 -1.33 9.81 -22.86
CA TRP A 115 -2.56 10.52 -22.48
C TRP A 115 -3.34 11.09 -23.68
N ASN A 116 -2.64 11.36 -24.77
CA ASN A 116 -3.24 11.86 -26.03
C ASN A 116 -3.39 10.77 -27.10
N GLU A 117 -3.19 9.51 -26.77
CA GLU A 117 -3.48 8.39 -27.69
C GLU A 117 -4.93 8.50 -28.19
N PRO A 118 -5.12 8.65 -29.52
CA PRO A 118 -6.45 8.89 -30.07
C PRO A 118 -7.35 7.66 -30.00
N ASP A 119 -6.76 6.45 -30.05
CA ASP A 119 -7.50 5.21 -29.87
C ASP A 119 -7.74 4.96 -28.38
N GLU A 120 -9.01 4.99 -27.99
CA GLU A 120 -9.43 4.86 -26.60
C GLU A 120 -9.14 3.47 -26.02
N ASP A 121 -9.26 2.42 -26.83
CA ASP A 121 -9.00 1.05 -26.41
C ASP A 121 -7.49 0.84 -26.18
N ILE A 122 -6.66 1.32 -27.10
CA ILE A 122 -5.18 1.27 -26.94
C ILE A 122 -4.76 2.07 -25.72
N ARG A 123 -5.28 3.30 -25.54
CA ARG A 123 -5.01 4.13 -24.36
C ARG A 123 -5.41 3.42 -23.07
N SER A 124 -6.57 2.79 -23.05
CA SER A 124 -7.08 2.07 -21.88
C SER A 124 -6.24 0.85 -21.54
N LEU A 125 -5.85 0.04 -22.53
CA LEU A 125 -5.01 -1.13 -22.30
C LEU A 125 -3.61 -0.74 -21.81
N LYS A 126 -2.96 0.26 -22.39
CA LYS A 126 -1.68 0.79 -21.92
C LYS A 126 -1.79 1.37 -20.49
N SER A 127 -2.90 2.03 -20.17
CA SER A 127 -3.17 2.54 -18.82
C SER A 127 -3.36 1.41 -17.81
N LEU A 128 -4.08 0.34 -18.18
CA LEU A 128 -4.23 -0.86 -17.33
C LEU A 128 -2.88 -1.52 -17.04
N ILE A 129 -2.02 -1.65 -18.04
CA ILE A 129 -0.66 -2.17 -17.85
C ILE A 129 0.09 -1.29 -16.85
N LEU A 130 0.10 0.05 -17.06
CA LEU A 130 0.82 0.99 -16.20
C LEU A 130 0.31 0.96 -14.75
N PHE A 131 -1.00 1.01 -14.55
CA PHE A 131 -1.58 0.99 -13.20
C PHE A 131 -1.38 -0.36 -12.52
N GLY A 132 -1.47 -1.46 -13.27
CA GLY A 132 -1.21 -2.80 -12.76
C GLY A 132 0.23 -2.96 -12.27
N ILE A 133 1.23 -2.56 -13.05
CA ILE A 133 2.63 -2.67 -12.62
C ILE A 133 3.00 -1.70 -11.50
N ARG A 134 2.33 -0.56 -11.35
CA ARG A 134 2.49 0.31 -10.19
C ARG A 134 2.03 -0.37 -8.91
N GLY A 135 0.86 -1.01 -8.94
CA GLY A 135 0.37 -1.80 -7.82
C GLY A 135 1.29 -2.98 -7.51
N MET A 136 1.74 -3.70 -8.53
CA MET A 136 2.69 -4.80 -8.38
C MET A 136 4.03 -4.33 -7.80
N ALA A 137 4.51 -3.13 -8.17
CA ALA A 137 5.73 -2.57 -7.62
C ALA A 137 5.65 -2.31 -6.12
N ALA A 138 4.47 -1.93 -5.59
CA ALA A 138 4.27 -1.82 -4.15
C ALA A 138 4.42 -3.17 -3.45
N TYR A 139 3.88 -4.24 -4.01
CA TYR A 139 4.06 -5.60 -3.48
C TYR A 139 5.52 -6.06 -3.55
N ALA A 140 6.16 -5.86 -4.71
CA ALA A 140 7.57 -6.21 -4.91
C ALA A 140 8.48 -5.44 -3.95
N TYR A 141 8.20 -4.17 -3.70
CA TYR A 141 8.95 -3.34 -2.76
C TYR A 141 8.92 -3.90 -1.34
N HIS A 142 7.73 -4.23 -0.82
CA HIS A 142 7.58 -4.78 0.53
C HIS A 142 8.23 -6.17 0.67
N ALA A 143 8.24 -6.98 -0.38
CA ALA A 143 8.99 -8.24 -0.41
C ALA A 143 10.52 -7.97 -0.42
N MET A 144 10.97 -7.03 -1.24
CA MET A 144 12.38 -6.68 -1.41
C MET A 144 13.01 -6.16 -0.13
N VAL A 145 12.33 -5.31 0.66
CA VAL A 145 12.86 -4.81 1.94
C VAL A 145 13.04 -5.91 2.98
N LEU A 146 12.39 -7.06 2.80
CA LEU A 146 12.58 -8.28 3.59
C LEU A 146 13.60 -9.25 2.99
N GLY A 147 14.23 -8.87 1.87
CA GLY A 147 15.24 -9.70 1.17
C GLY A 147 14.66 -10.72 0.20
N TYR A 148 13.40 -10.60 -0.20
CA TYR A 148 12.74 -11.51 -1.13
C TYR A 148 12.56 -10.84 -2.50
N THR A 149 13.08 -11.48 -3.55
CA THR A 149 12.97 -11.05 -4.94
C THR A 149 12.65 -12.24 -5.84
N ASP A 150 12.05 -11.98 -7.00
CA ASP A 150 11.78 -13.00 -8.03
C ASP A 150 12.13 -12.44 -9.41
N GLU A 151 12.97 -13.16 -10.14
CA GLU A 151 13.46 -12.77 -11.47
C GLU A 151 12.32 -12.61 -12.50
N THR A 152 11.28 -13.44 -12.42
CA THR A 152 10.13 -13.32 -13.32
C THR A 152 9.38 -12.01 -13.08
N VAL A 153 9.20 -11.66 -11.81
CA VAL A 153 8.54 -10.41 -11.42
C VAL A 153 9.38 -9.21 -11.86
N ASN A 154 10.69 -9.23 -11.54
CA ASN A 154 11.60 -8.14 -11.91
C ASN A 154 11.69 -7.96 -13.42
N SER A 155 11.87 -9.04 -14.18
CA SER A 155 11.95 -8.99 -15.65
C SER A 155 10.68 -8.48 -16.29
N PHE A 156 9.52 -8.76 -15.69
CA PHE A 156 8.25 -8.31 -16.24
C PHE A 156 8.07 -6.79 -16.16
N PHE A 157 8.59 -6.12 -15.16
CA PHE A 157 8.56 -4.65 -15.10
C PHE A 157 9.19 -4.01 -16.35
N TYR A 158 10.34 -4.51 -16.79
CA TYR A 158 11.00 -3.97 -17.99
C TYR A 158 10.20 -4.22 -19.26
N LYS A 159 9.64 -5.41 -19.39
CA LYS A 159 8.76 -5.76 -20.50
C LYS A 159 7.55 -4.83 -20.54
N ALA A 160 6.82 -4.74 -19.45
CA ALA A 160 5.58 -3.97 -19.37
C ALA A 160 5.82 -2.47 -19.61
N LEU A 161 6.85 -1.87 -18.99
CA LEU A 161 7.21 -0.48 -19.22
C LEU A 161 7.57 -0.21 -20.68
N SER A 162 8.33 -1.11 -21.32
CA SER A 162 8.69 -0.96 -22.73
C SER A 162 7.46 -1.00 -23.64
N PHE A 163 6.53 -1.89 -23.39
CA PHE A 163 5.30 -2.04 -24.19
C PHE A 163 4.42 -0.78 -24.18
N ILE A 164 4.41 0.00 -23.09
CA ILE A 164 3.70 1.28 -23.03
C ILE A 164 4.19 2.24 -24.10
N SER A 165 5.49 2.21 -24.42
CA SER A 165 6.12 3.13 -25.37
C SER A 165 6.07 2.69 -26.84
N TYR A 166 5.67 1.45 -27.11
CA TYR A 166 5.63 0.93 -28.46
C TYR A 166 4.28 1.29 -29.13
N ASP A 167 4.35 1.43 -30.45
CA ASP A 167 3.16 1.56 -31.31
C ASP A 167 2.64 0.15 -31.57
N LEU A 168 1.60 -0.25 -30.85
CA LEU A 168 1.08 -1.61 -30.82
C LEU A 168 -0.45 -1.60 -30.95
N GLU A 169 -0.95 -2.57 -31.73
CA GLU A 169 -2.36 -2.86 -31.84
C GLU A 169 -2.90 -3.57 -30.58
N MET A 170 -4.22 -3.52 -30.39
CA MET A 170 -4.94 -4.13 -29.27
C MET A 170 -4.59 -5.62 -29.08
N GLU A 171 -4.46 -6.38 -30.18
CA GLU A 171 -4.12 -7.81 -30.15
C GLU A 171 -2.75 -8.12 -29.54
N HIS A 172 -1.82 -7.16 -29.55
CA HIS A 172 -0.51 -7.27 -28.89
C HIS A 172 -0.54 -6.80 -27.43
N LEU A 173 -1.43 -5.87 -27.08
CA LEU A 173 -1.53 -5.31 -25.73
C LEU A 173 -2.36 -6.18 -24.78
N LEU A 174 -3.45 -6.79 -25.27
CA LEU A 174 -4.34 -7.59 -24.44
C LEU A 174 -3.62 -8.79 -23.76
N PRO A 175 -2.77 -9.56 -24.45
CA PRO A 175 -1.97 -10.59 -23.76
C PRO A 175 -1.09 -10.06 -22.63
N VAL A 176 -0.52 -8.85 -22.79
CA VAL A 176 0.31 -8.23 -21.75
C VAL A 176 -0.53 -7.81 -20.56
N VAL A 177 -1.75 -7.31 -20.77
CA VAL A 177 -2.69 -7.01 -19.67
C VAL A 177 -3.02 -8.26 -18.86
N LEU A 178 -3.26 -9.40 -19.51
CA LEU A 178 -3.49 -10.68 -18.82
C LEU A 178 -2.24 -11.15 -18.07
N GLU A 179 -1.07 -11.00 -18.67
CA GLU A 179 0.22 -11.35 -18.05
C GLU A 179 0.52 -10.48 -16.81
N VAL A 180 0.07 -9.20 -16.77
CA VAL A 180 0.11 -8.40 -15.55
C VAL A 180 -0.58 -9.13 -14.40
N GLY A 181 -1.76 -9.71 -14.64
CA GLY A 181 -2.49 -10.47 -13.64
C GLY A 181 -1.74 -11.72 -13.16
N GLU A 182 -1.18 -12.48 -14.09
CA GLU A 182 -0.43 -13.72 -13.79
C GLU A 182 0.85 -13.41 -12.97
N VAL A 183 1.63 -12.46 -13.42
CA VAL A 183 2.88 -12.07 -12.73
C VAL A 183 2.58 -11.39 -11.39
N ASN A 184 1.50 -10.59 -11.32
CA ASN A 184 1.08 -10.00 -10.06
C ASN A 184 0.67 -11.06 -9.03
N LEU A 185 -0.02 -12.11 -9.42
CA LEU A 185 -0.33 -13.23 -8.52
C LEU A 185 0.94 -13.86 -7.95
N LYS A 186 1.98 -14.03 -8.77
CA LYS A 186 3.29 -14.50 -8.33
C LYS A 186 3.97 -13.51 -7.36
N CYS A 187 3.89 -12.22 -7.65
CA CYS A 187 4.41 -11.17 -6.77
C CYS A 187 3.68 -11.13 -5.42
N MET A 188 2.36 -11.29 -5.42
CA MET A 188 1.56 -11.36 -4.19
C MET A 188 1.94 -12.59 -3.35
N ALA A 189 2.15 -13.75 -3.99
CA ALA A 189 2.63 -14.95 -3.31
C ALA A 189 4.02 -14.76 -2.70
N LEU A 190 4.91 -14.07 -3.40
CA LEU A 190 6.25 -13.72 -2.92
C LEU A 190 6.17 -12.83 -1.66
N LEU A 191 5.29 -11.84 -1.66
CA LEU A 191 5.09 -10.95 -0.51
C LEU A 191 4.48 -11.71 0.68
N ASP A 192 3.49 -12.56 0.45
CA ASP A 192 2.91 -13.42 1.49
C ASP A 192 3.99 -14.31 2.12
N GLN A 193 4.82 -14.94 1.30
CA GLN A 193 5.96 -15.73 1.77
C GLN A 193 6.94 -14.88 2.59
N ALA A 194 7.29 -13.69 2.12
CA ALA A 194 8.20 -12.79 2.83
C ALA A 194 7.66 -12.41 4.21
N ASN A 195 6.40 -11.99 4.28
CA ASN A 195 5.77 -11.59 5.54
C ASN A 195 5.60 -12.77 6.51
N THR A 196 5.08 -13.90 6.04
CA THR A 196 4.80 -15.05 6.92
C THR A 196 6.06 -15.78 7.36
N THR A 197 7.10 -15.81 6.54
CA THR A 197 8.41 -16.37 6.94
C THR A 197 9.11 -15.48 7.96
N THR A 198 9.02 -14.15 7.80
CA THR A 198 9.70 -13.20 8.70
C THR A 198 8.95 -13.02 10.02
N TYR A 199 7.62 -12.88 9.97
CA TYR A 199 6.81 -12.48 11.12
C TYR A 199 5.88 -13.56 11.66
N GLY A 200 5.84 -14.71 11.01
CA GLY A 200 4.95 -15.83 11.33
C GLY A 200 3.58 -15.70 10.67
N THR A 201 2.83 -16.78 10.69
CA THR A 201 1.44 -16.80 10.18
C THR A 201 0.55 -15.95 11.09
N PRO A 202 -0.22 -14.99 10.54
CA PRO A 202 -1.15 -14.20 11.32
C PRO A 202 -2.14 -15.07 12.09
N VAL A 203 -2.39 -14.70 13.34
CA VAL A 203 -3.35 -15.38 14.22
C VAL A 203 -4.48 -14.46 14.62
N PRO A 204 -5.71 -14.95 14.79
CA PRO A 204 -6.85 -14.13 15.21
C PRO A 204 -6.51 -13.33 16.47
N THR A 205 -6.59 -12.02 16.38
CA THR A 205 -6.16 -11.11 17.44
C THR A 205 -7.19 -10.01 17.64
N LYS A 206 -7.60 -9.84 18.89
CA LYS A 206 -8.44 -8.72 19.34
C LYS A 206 -7.56 -7.50 19.59
N VAL A 207 -7.83 -6.40 18.89
CA VAL A 207 -7.06 -5.16 18.95
C VAL A 207 -7.92 -4.07 19.60
N PRO A 208 -7.51 -3.51 20.75
CA PRO A 208 -8.26 -2.45 21.42
C PRO A 208 -8.14 -1.12 20.67
N LEU A 209 -9.16 -0.29 20.79
CA LEU A 209 -9.21 1.08 20.27
C LEU A 209 -8.95 2.12 21.37
N THR A 210 -8.81 1.71 22.61
CA THR A 210 -8.42 2.58 23.72
C THR A 210 -6.98 3.05 23.55
N ILE A 211 -6.74 4.33 23.73
CA ILE A 211 -5.40 4.93 23.75
C ILE A 211 -5.02 5.18 25.20
N GLU A 212 -4.01 4.48 25.68
CA GLU A 212 -3.50 4.63 27.04
C GLU A 212 -2.83 5.99 27.22
N LYS A 213 -2.88 6.54 28.44
CA LYS A 213 -2.17 7.77 28.81
C LYS A 213 -0.66 7.64 28.58
N GLY A 214 -0.01 8.77 28.36
CA GLY A 214 1.44 8.85 28.20
C GLY A 214 1.88 8.94 26.74
N PRO A 215 3.21 9.06 26.53
CA PRO A 215 3.78 9.25 25.19
C PRO A 215 3.44 8.12 24.23
N PHE A 216 3.13 8.47 22.97
CA PHE A 216 2.84 7.45 21.95
C PHE A 216 3.24 7.89 20.55
N ILE A 217 3.40 6.90 19.70
CA ILE A 217 3.62 7.04 18.25
C ILE A 217 2.50 6.28 17.52
N VAL A 218 1.92 6.93 16.52
CA VAL A 218 1.00 6.30 15.57
C VAL A 218 1.78 5.95 14.31
N VAL A 219 1.74 4.67 13.92
CA VAL A 219 2.39 4.17 12.69
C VAL A 219 1.32 3.84 11.66
N THR A 220 1.42 4.45 10.49
CA THR A 220 0.49 4.24 9.38
C THR A 220 1.25 3.83 8.11
N GLY A 221 0.53 3.32 7.11
CA GLY A 221 1.11 2.73 5.91
C GLY A 221 1.09 1.21 5.97
N HIS A 222 2.08 0.54 5.36
CA HIS A 222 2.04 -0.91 5.15
C HIS A 222 3.31 -1.62 5.59
N ASP A 223 4.45 -0.91 5.73
CA ASP A 223 5.73 -1.55 5.90
C ASP A 223 5.92 -2.14 7.30
N LEU A 224 5.92 -3.47 7.38
CA LEU A 224 6.10 -4.20 8.63
C LEU A 224 7.54 -4.16 9.12
N LYS A 225 8.52 -3.96 8.22
CA LYS A 225 9.93 -3.86 8.61
C LYS A 225 10.21 -2.57 9.38
N ASP A 226 9.67 -1.46 8.92
CA ASP A 226 9.80 -0.19 9.64
C ASP A 226 9.10 -0.23 11.00
N LEU A 227 7.93 -0.89 11.09
CA LEU A 227 7.27 -1.10 12.37
C LEU A 227 8.14 -1.96 13.31
N GLU A 228 8.71 -3.07 12.85
CA GLU A 228 9.63 -3.90 13.64
C GLU A 228 10.80 -3.08 14.19
N LEU A 229 11.47 -2.32 13.31
CA LEU A 229 12.62 -1.49 13.70
C LEU A 229 12.23 -0.40 14.70
N LEU A 230 11.06 0.22 14.55
CA LEU A 230 10.53 1.18 15.50
C LEU A 230 10.24 0.51 16.84
N LEU A 231 9.61 -0.66 16.86
CA LEU A 231 9.32 -1.41 18.09
C LEU A 231 10.60 -1.77 18.84
N GLU A 232 11.63 -2.24 18.15
CA GLU A 232 12.94 -2.50 18.76
C GLU A 232 13.58 -1.23 19.35
N GLN A 233 13.55 -0.12 18.62
CA GLN A 233 14.17 1.15 19.04
C GLN A 233 13.39 1.85 20.15
N THR A 234 12.10 1.56 20.32
CA THR A 234 11.25 2.17 21.37
C THR A 234 11.06 1.27 22.59
N LYS A 235 11.62 0.07 22.57
CA LYS A 235 11.58 -0.87 23.69
C LYS A 235 12.10 -0.20 24.96
N ASP A 236 11.36 -0.37 26.04
CA ASP A 236 11.69 0.15 27.39
C ASP A 236 11.84 1.70 27.49
N LYS A 237 11.38 2.46 26.46
CA LYS A 237 11.41 3.92 26.46
C LYS A 237 10.15 4.58 27.05
N GLY A 238 9.17 3.81 27.49
CA GLY A 238 7.91 4.34 28.01
C GLY A 238 7.03 4.98 26.94
N ILE A 239 7.20 4.56 25.68
CA ILE A 239 6.43 5.03 24.52
C ILE A 239 5.51 3.89 24.07
N ASN A 240 4.21 4.16 23.93
CA ASN A 240 3.25 3.22 23.37
C ASN A 240 3.18 3.38 21.85
N ILE A 241 3.03 2.28 21.13
CA ILE A 241 2.89 2.26 19.69
C ILE A 241 1.46 1.85 19.33
N TYR A 242 0.84 2.64 18.45
CA TYR A 242 -0.48 2.37 17.88
C TYR A 242 -0.40 2.29 16.38
N THR A 243 -1.13 1.35 15.80
CA THR A 243 -1.30 1.25 14.35
C THR A 243 -2.42 2.16 13.87
N HIS A 244 -2.39 2.52 12.58
CA HIS A 244 -3.46 3.25 11.92
C HIS A 244 -3.66 2.68 10.50
N GLY A 245 -4.89 2.68 10.01
CA GLY A 245 -5.20 2.29 8.64
C GLY A 245 -4.73 0.87 8.32
N GLU A 246 -3.93 0.73 7.28
CA GLU A 246 -3.44 -0.57 6.81
C GLU A 246 -2.38 -1.22 7.71
N MET A 247 -1.90 -0.54 8.74
CA MET A 247 -0.98 -1.14 9.70
C MET A 247 -1.70 -2.01 10.76
N LEU A 248 -3.02 -1.93 10.89
CA LEU A 248 -3.81 -2.73 11.84
C LEU A 248 -3.48 -4.24 11.81
N PRO A 249 -3.34 -4.91 10.65
CA PRO A 249 -3.03 -6.33 10.60
C PRO A 249 -1.70 -6.75 11.24
N ALA A 250 -0.78 -5.81 11.48
CA ALA A 250 0.48 -6.07 12.16
C ALA A 250 0.30 -6.72 13.53
N HIS A 251 -0.80 -6.42 14.24
CA HIS A 251 -1.13 -7.00 15.54
C HIS A 251 -1.34 -8.51 15.51
N ALA A 252 -1.57 -9.10 14.34
CA ALA A 252 -1.82 -10.52 14.20
C ALA A 252 -0.54 -11.35 13.98
N TYR A 253 0.55 -10.73 13.56
CA TYR A 253 1.81 -11.44 13.31
C TYR A 253 2.52 -11.77 14.62
N PRO A 254 2.85 -13.06 14.89
CA PRO A 254 3.47 -13.49 16.15
C PRO A 254 4.71 -12.70 16.54
N GLU A 255 5.63 -12.43 15.58
CA GLU A 255 6.87 -11.74 15.83
C GLU A 255 6.71 -10.24 16.11
N LEU A 256 5.59 -9.63 15.71
CA LEU A 256 5.28 -8.24 16.01
C LEU A 256 4.45 -8.10 17.28
N LYS A 257 3.46 -8.95 17.49
CA LYS A 257 2.61 -8.88 18.68
C LYS A 257 3.32 -9.25 19.99
N LYS A 258 4.53 -9.81 19.92
CA LYS A 258 5.35 -10.08 21.12
C LYS A 258 5.82 -8.83 21.85
N TYR A 259 5.80 -7.66 21.19
CA TYR A 259 6.18 -6.38 21.80
C TYR A 259 5.05 -5.84 22.67
N PRO A 260 5.23 -5.73 23.99
CA PRO A 260 4.13 -5.37 24.91
C PRO A 260 3.68 -3.91 24.77
N HIS A 261 4.48 -3.05 24.14
CA HIS A 261 4.15 -1.64 23.89
C HIS A 261 3.49 -1.40 22.52
N LEU A 262 3.30 -2.44 21.71
CA LEU A 262 2.36 -2.41 20.58
C LEU A 262 0.95 -2.61 21.14
N LYS A 263 0.23 -1.49 21.39
CA LYS A 263 -0.94 -1.47 22.27
C LYS A 263 -2.27 -1.69 21.57
N GLY A 264 -2.50 -1.00 20.47
CA GLY A 264 -3.81 -1.02 19.82
C GLY A 264 -3.82 -0.25 18.51
N ASN A 265 -5.02 0.05 18.03
CA ASN A 265 -5.22 0.77 16.79
C ASN A 265 -5.79 2.16 17.05
N PHE A 266 -5.19 3.17 16.47
CA PHE A 266 -5.60 4.57 16.52
C PHE A 266 -6.42 4.92 15.27
N GLY A 267 -7.64 5.37 15.46
CA GLY A 267 -8.47 5.84 14.35
C GLY A 267 -8.91 4.74 13.38
N THR A 268 -9.10 5.12 12.13
CA THR A 268 -9.73 4.30 11.10
C THR A 268 -8.92 4.28 9.79
N ALA A 269 -9.58 4.48 8.65
CA ALA A 269 -8.99 4.45 7.31
C ALA A 269 -8.29 5.76 6.95
N TRP A 270 -7.47 5.72 5.90
CA TRP A 270 -6.67 6.84 5.41
C TRP A 270 -7.46 8.13 5.12
N GLN A 271 -8.73 8.01 4.70
CA GLN A 271 -9.58 9.17 4.40
C GLN A 271 -9.85 10.06 5.61
N ASN A 272 -9.72 9.51 6.82
CA ASN A 272 -10.02 10.21 8.06
C ASN A 272 -8.78 10.81 8.74
N GLN A 273 -7.58 10.60 8.21
CA GLN A 273 -6.31 11.06 8.79
C GLN A 273 -6.34 12.52 9.22
N GLN A 274 -6.80 13.42 8.35
CA GLN A 274 -6.83 14.86 8.62
C GLN A 274 -7.73 15.27 9.80
N LYS A 275 -8.69 14.42 10.15
CA LYS A 275 -9.56 14.61 11.32
C LYS A 275 -8.99 13.89 12.55
N GLU A 276 -8.48 12.67 12.34
CA GLU A 276 -8.01 11.81 13.42
C GLU A 276 -6.69 12.27 14.00
N PHE A 277 -5.81 12.88 13.17
CA PHE A 277 -4.53 13.44 13.61
C PHE A 277 -4.59 14.92 14.02
N ASP A 278 -5.76 15.55 13.92
CA ASP A 278 -5.94 16.95 14.30
C ASP A 278 -5.59 17.16 15.78
N HIS A 279 -4.56 18.01 16.05
CA HIS A 279 -4.02 18.25 17.39
C HIS A 279 -3.65 17.00 18.21
N ILE A 280 -3.30 15.91 17.55
CA ILE A 280 -2.89 14.68 18.22
C ILE A 280 -1.67 14.93 19.13
N PRO A 281 -1.66 14.51 20.41
CA PRO A 281 -0.52 14.71 21.31
C PRO A 281 0.53 13.59 21.20
N GLY A 282 0.66 12.97 20.05
CA GLY A 282 1.61 11.91 19.73
C GLY A 282 2.31 12.14 18.40
N ALA A 283 3.43 11.50 18.17
CA ALA A 283 4.11 11.53 16.88
C ALA A 283 3.42 10.61 15.87
N VAL A 284 3.51 10.93 14.58
CA VAL A 284 2.92 10.15 13.49
C VAL A 284 4.01 9.78 12.49
N LEU A 285 4.18 8.49 12.25
CA LEU A 285 5.12 7.93 11.27
C LEU A 285 4.36 7.33 10.09
N PHE A 286 4.60 7.89 8.91
CA PHE A 286 4.13 7.34 7.64
C PHE A 286 5.23 6.45 7.03
N THR A 287 4.98 5.17 6.93
CA THR A 287 5.94 4.21 6.38
C THR A 287 5.84 4.11 4.86
N THR A 288 4.63 4.10 4.33
CA THR A 288 4.32 4.05 2.89
C THR A 288 3.05 4.84 2.61
N ASN A 289 2.39 4.58 1.47
CA ASN A 289 1.05 5.09 1.21
C ASN A 289 0.08 4.61 2.34
N CYS A 290 -1.04 5.16 2.62
CA CYS A 290 -1.72 6.27 1.97
C CYS A 290 -1.55 7.53 2.83
N LEU A 291 -0.81 8.49 2.34
CA LEU A 291 -0.64 9.77 3.02
C LEU A 291 -1.66 10.78 2.46
N MET A 292 -2.47 11.37 3.34
CA MET A 292 -3.28 12.54 3.02
C MET A 292 -2.47 13.82 3.22
N PRO A 293 -2.73 14.89 2.46
CA PRO A 293 -2.07 16.17 2.66
C PRO A 293 -2.06 16.59 4.13
N VAL A 294 -0.86 16.83 4.66
CA VAL A 294 -0.66 17.13 6.07
C VAL A 294 -1.20 18.51 6.39
N LYS A 295 -1.95 18.63 7.51
CA LYS A 295 -2.47 19.91 7.99
C LYS A 295 -1.53 20.57 8.98
N PRO A 296 -1.52 21.93 9.06
CA PRO A 296 -0.70 22.66 10.03
C PRO A 296 -0.91 22.24 11.48
N SER A 297 -2.11 21.77 11.85
CA SER A 297 -2.46 21.38 13.21
C SER A 297 -1.70 20.15 13.75
N TYR A 298 -1.01 19.40 12.89
CA TYR A 298 -0.19 18.25 13.30
C TYR A 298 1.11 18.10 12.48
N ALA A 299 1.46 19.09 11.64
CA ALA A 299 2.60 19.00 10.73
C ALA A 299 3.96 18.85 11.45
N ASP A 300 4.11 19.48 12.62
CA ASP A 300 5.35 19.47 13.41
C ASP A 300 5.67 18.11 14.06
N ARG A 301 4.80 17.14 13.95
CA ARG A 301 4.91 15.80 14.55
C ARG A 301 4.77 14.66 13.54
N VAL A 302 4.80 14.99 12.24
CA VAL A 302 4.74 14.01 11.14
C VAL A 302 6.14 13.68 10.65
N PHE A 303 6.39 12.39 10.50
CA PHE A 303 7.61 11.81 9.95
C PHE A 303 7.25 10.88 8.80
N THR A 304 8.12 10.83 7.80
CA THR A 304 7.98 9.94 6.65
C THR A 304 9.22 9.05 6.52
N THR A 305 9.08 7.91 5.88
CA THR A 305 10.20 7.03 5.56
C THR A 305 9.94 6.35 4.22
N GLU A 306 10.89 5.56 3.70
CA GLU A 306 10.80 4.85 2.44
C GLU A 306 10.52 5.79 1.25
N VAL A 307 9.62 5.39 0.35
CA VAL A 307 9.25 6.18 -0.83
C VAL A 307 8.20 7.26 -0.54
N VAL A 308 7.62 7.27 0.67
CA VAL A 308 6.64 8.29 1.04
C VAL A 308 7.35 9.57 1.46
N SER A 309 6.91 10.69 0.92
CA SER A 309 7.48 12.00 1.24
C SER A 309 6.43 13.10 1.12
N TYR A 310 6.53 14.07 2.02
CA TYR A 310 5.70 15.26 2.02
C TYR A 310 6.58 16.49 2.28
N PRO A 311 6.33 17.65 1.63
CA PRO A 311 7.13 18.85 1.82
C PRO A 311 7.26 19.25 3.29
N GLU A 312 8.45 19.68 3.70
CA GLU A 312 8.74 20.18 5.04
C GLU A 312 8.68 19.15 6.19
N MET A 313 8.29 17.90 5.91
CA MET A 313 8.28 16.84 6.92
C MET A 313 9.66 16.22 7.07
N VAL A 314 9.98 15.79 8.29
CA VAL A 314 11.23 15.07 8.57
C VAL A 314 11.12 13.67 7.94
N HIS A 315 12.06 13.38 7.05
CA HIS A 315 12.18 12.08 6.41
C HIS A 315 13.25 11.25 7.09
N ILE A 316 12.90 10.05 7.52
CA ILE A 316 13.83 9.07 8.07
C ILE A 316 14.50 8.34 6.91
N ASP A 317 15.82 8.45 6.84
CA ASP A 317 16.63 7.90 5.78
C ASP A 317 16.83 6.37 5.86
N GLU A 318 17.65 5.83 4.98
CA GLU A 318 17.96 4.39 4.89
C GLU A 318 18.59 3.81 6.17
N LYS A 319 19.14 4.64 7.06
CA LYS A 319 19.71 4.19 8.34
C LYS A 319 18.64 3.77 9.34
N LYS A 320 17.39 4.18 9.09
CA LYS A 320 16.23 3.84 9.93
C LYS A 320 16.44 4.21 11.40
N ASP A 321 17.03 5.37 11.65
CA ASP A 321 17.12 5.93 12.99
C ASP A 321 15.82 6.66 13.35
N PHE A 322 14.98 6.03 14.16
CA PHE A 322 13.70 6.58 14.61
C PHE A 322 13.83 7.41 15.90
N THR A 323 15.05 7.78 16.30
CA THR A 323 15.27 8.66 17.47
C THR A 323 14.47 9.97 17.36
N PRO A 324 14.42 10.68 16.22
CA PRO A 324 13.62 11.92 16.13
C PRO A 324 12.13 11.71 16.38
N VAL A 325 11.58 10.56 15.94
CA VAL A 325 10.18 10.21 16.18
C VAL A 325 9.90 9.96 17.66
N SER A 326 10.81 9.23 18.31
CA SER A 326 10.76 8.91 19.75
C SER A 326 10.86 10.15 20.61
N GLU A 327 11.81 11.05 20.30
CA GLU A 327 12.00 12.32 21.00
C GLU A 327 10.77 13.22 20.89
N LYS A 328 10.16 13.29 19.69
CA LYS A 328 8.93 14.05 19.49
C LYS A 328 7.76 13.47 20.29
N ALA A 329 7.62 12.17 20.36
CA ALA A 329 6.58 11.52 21.16
C ALA A 329 6.76 11.83 22.66
N LEU A 330 8.00 11.79 23.17
CA LEU A 330 8.31 12.15 24.56
C LEU A 330 8.08 13.64 24.84
N GLU A 331 8.45 14.53 23.92
CA GLU A 331 8.19 15.98 24.00
C GLU A 331 6.70 16.27 24.11
N LEU A 332 5.87 15.61 23.29
CA LEU A 332 4.42 15.80 23.27
C LEU A 332 3.72 15.22 24.51
N GLY A 333 4.32 14.21 25.15
CA GLY A 333 3.87 13.63 26.41
C GLY A 333 2.61 12.75 26.34
N GLY A 334 1.87 12.77 25.25
CA GLY A 334 0.66 11.97 25.09
C GLY A 334 -0.56 12.54 25.82
N TYR A 335 -1.56 11.70 26.02
CA TYR A 335 -2.76 12.07 26.78
C TYR A 335 -2.52 11.92 28.29
N ASP A 336 -3.14 12.80 29.09
CA ASP A 336 -3.07 12.75 30.56
C ASP A 336 -3.86 11.59 31.16
N THR A 337 -4.88 11.10 30.44
CA THR A 337 -5.76 9.98 30.84
C THR A 337 -6.00 9.06 29.66
N ASP A 338 -6.35 7.82 29.95
CA ASP A 338 -6.76 6.86 28.93
C ASP A 338 -7.95 7.42 28.12
N GLN A 339 -7.88 7.26 26.79
CA GLN A 339 -8.95 7.68 25.89
C GLN A 339 -9.74 6.44 25.44
N ASP A 340 -10.96 6.36 25.89
CA ASP A 340 -11.88 5.33 25.40
C ASP A 340 -12.40 5.74 24.03
N LYS A 341 -11.83 5.14 22.99
CA LYS A 341 -12.19 5.38 21.57
C LYS A 341 -13.03 4.22 21.05
N THR A 342 -13.85 4.54 20.07
CA THR A 342 -14.69 3.54 19.39
C THR A 342 -14.45 3.59 17.89
N GLY A 343 -14.74 2.48 17.23
CA GLY A 343 -14.92 2.43 15.79
C GLY A 343 -16.17 3.21 15.34
N ILE A 344 -16.39 3.24 14.03
CA ILE A 344 -17.49 4.02 13.41
C ILE A 344 -18.88 3.57 13.91
N ASN A 345 -19.02 2.28 14.24
CA ASN A 345 -20.28 1.70 14.69
C ASN A 345 -20.36 1.56 16.22
N GLY A 346 -19.41 2.12 16.96
CA GLY A 346 -19.41 2.15 18.42
C GLY A 346 -18.71 0.96 19.11
N GLY A 347 -18.04 0.09 18.36
CA GLY A 347 -17.23 -0.98 18.93
C GLY A 347 -15.93 -0.46 19.56
N HIS A 348 -15.51 -1.09 20.68
CA HIS A 348 -14.30 -0.68 21.42
C HIS A 348 -13.05 -1.49 21.02
N PHE A 349 -13.21 -2.45 20.16
CA PHE A 349 -12.12 -3.27 19.62
C PHE A 349 -12.47 -3.74 18.21
N VAL A 350 -11.45 -4.19 17.50
CA VAL A 350 -11.56 -4.84 16.19
C VAL A 350 -10.80 -6.16 16.21
N MET A 351 -11.19 -7.07 15.30
CA MET A 351 -10.48 -8.34 15.11
C MET A 351 -9.70 -8.31 13.81
N THR A 352 -8.50 -8.90 13.82
CA THR A 352 -7.69 -9.11 12.61
C THR A 352 -6.97 -10.47 12.70
N GLY A 353 -6.29 -10.91 11.65
CA GLY A 353 -5.47 -12.13 11.68
C GLY A 353 -6.11 -13.34 11.02
N PHE A 354 -7.11 -13.15 10.18
CA PHE A 354 -7.76 -14.24 9.41
C PHE A 354 -7.16 -14.37 8.00
N GLY A 355 -5.83 -14.36 7.88
CA GLY A 355 -5.15 -14.68 6.64
C GLY A 355 -5.40 -16.13 6.21
N HIS A 356 -5.02 -16.48 4.96
CA HIS A 356 -5.30 -17.83 4.42
C HIS A 356 -4.76 -18.95 5.29
N GLY A 357 -3.57 -18.81 5.90
CA GLY A 357 -3.01 -19.84 6.78
C GLY A 357 -3.91 -20.17 7.96
N THR A 358 -4.51 -19.16 8.58
CA THR A 358 -5.48 -19.34 9.67
C THR A 358 -6.81 -19.91 9.18
N VAL A 359 -7.39 -19.35 8.12
CA VAL A 359 -8.69 -19.80 7.59
C VAL A 359 -8.61 -21.25 7.10
N LEU A 360 -7.55 -21.60 6.39
CA LEU A 360 -7.35 -22.97 5.89
C LEU A 360 -6.99 -23.97 6.99
N SER A 361 -6.43 -23.54 8.11
CA SER A 361 -6.19 -24.43 9.26
C SER A 361 -7.48 -24.97 9.88
N VAL A 362 -8.60 -24.31 9.65
CA VAL A 362 -9.94 -24.73 10.10
C VAL A 362 -10.86 -25.10 8.91
N ALA A 363 -10.27 -25.43 7.76
CA ALA A 363 -11.00 -25.70 6.53
C ALA A 363 -12.04 -26.82 6.70
N ASP A 364 -11.71 -27.89 7.41
CA ASP A 364 -12.66 -29.00 7.67
C ASP A 364 -13.91 -28.49 8.41
N THR A 365 -13.74 -27.63 9.42
CA THR A 365 -14.86 -27.01 10.15
C THR A 365 -15.70 -26.13 9.23
N VAL A 366 -15.07 -25.35 8.37
CA VAL A 366 -15.74 -24.49 7.39
C VAL A 366 -16.51 -25.34 6.38
N ILE A 367 -15.90 -26.38 5.82
CA ILE A 367 -16.52 -27.29 4.86
C ILE A 367 -17.72 -28.01 5.49
N ASP A 368 -17.59 -28.50 6.72
CA ASP A 368 -18.70 -29.17 7.43
C ASP A 368 -19.85 -28.19 7.69
N ALA A 369 -19.54 -26.93 8.05
CA ALA A 369 -20.54 -25.90 8.22
C ALA A 369 -21.28 -25.56 6.91
N VAL A 370 -20.57 -25.54 5.77
CA VAL A 370 -21.19 -25.38 4.45
C VAL A 370 -22.05 -26.58 4.08
N LYS A 371 -21.53 -27.82 4.24
CA LYS A 371 -22.27 -29.04 3.91
C LYS A 371 -23.52 -29.23 4.77
N SER A 372 -23.48 -28.80 6.04
CA SER A 372 -24.66 -28.85 6.94
C SER A 372 -25.65 -27.71 6.68
N GLY A 373 -25.33 -26.73 5.84
CA GLY A 373 -26.14 -25.55 5.60
C GLY A 373 -26.05 -24.48 6.71
N ALA A 374 -25.11 -24.62 7.65
CA ALA A 374 -24.85 -23.62 8.68
C ALA A 374 -24.21 -22.36 8.10
N ILE A 375 -23.42 -22.50 7.02
CA ILE A 375 -22.90 -21.39 6.22
C ILE A 375 -23.47 -21.51 4.82
N SER A 376 -24.22 -20.49 4.38
CA SER A 376 -24.84 -20.46 3.06
C SER A 376 -24.00 -19.67 2.03
N HIS A 377 -23.31 -18.62 2.47
CA HIS A 377 -22.58 -17.70 1.59
C HIS A 377 -21.32 -17.15 2.24
N PHE A 378 -20.34 -16.86 1.38
CA PHE A 378 -19.18 -16.03 1.69
C PHE A 378 -19.25 -14.75 0.87
N PHE A 379 -19.15 -13.61 1.54
CA PHE A 379 -19.07 -12.31 0.90
C PHE A 379 -17.67 -11.73 1.10
N LEU A 380 -16.99 -11.40 0.02
CA LEU A 380 -15.74 -10.62 0.07
C LEU A 380 -16.11 -9.15 -0.06
N VAL A 381 -15.96 -8.39 1.03
CA VAL A 381 -16.29 -6.97 1.10
C VAL A 381 -15.04 -6.22 1.58
N GLY A 382 -14.32 -5.60 0.68
CA GLY A 382 -13.04 -4.94 0.99
C GLY A 382 -12.65 -3.91 -0.06
N GLY A 383 -11.44 -3.41 0.04
CA GLY A 383 -10.85 -2.44 -0.88
C GLY A 383 -10.46 -1.12 -0.22
N CYS A 384 -10.04 -0.12 -1.03
CA CYS A 384 -9.55 1.18 -0.55
C CYS A 384 -10.64 2.14 -0.10
N ASP A 385 -11.90 1.83 -0.32
CA ASP A 385 -13.04 2.68 -0.01
C ASP A 385 -13.35 2.65 1.50
N GLY A 386 -12.58 3.39 2.25
CA GLY A 386 -12.68 3.46 3.71
C GLY A 386 -13.91 4.21 4.22
N ALA A 387 -13.88 4.54 5.50
CA ALA A 387 -15.01 5.02 6.29
C ALA A 387 -15.38 6.50 6.08
N ARG A 388 -15.25 7.04 4.89
CA ARG A 388 -15.62 8.43 4.60
C ARG A 388 -17.10 8.67 4.88
N THR A 389 -17.42 9.80 5.54
CA THR A 389 -18.80 10.23 5.79
C THR A 389 -19.65 10.27 4.51
N GLY A 390 -20.85 9.71 4.57
CA GLY A 390 -21.78 9.63 3.45
C GLY A 390 -21.58 8.44 2.51
N ARG A 391 -20.55 7.62 2.75
CA ARG A 391 -20.30 6.38 2.00
C ARG A 391 -20.62 5.17 2.86
N ASN A 392 -21.89 4.83 2.99
CA ASN A 392 -22.37 3.77 3.87
C ASN A 392 -22.91 2.53 3.14
N TYR A 393 -22.80 2.46 1.81
CA TYR A 393 -23.33 1.35 1.02
C TYR A 393 -22.86 -0.02 1.57
N TYR A 394 -21.56 -0.19 1.75
CA TYR A 394 -21.03 -1.47 2.23
C TYR A 394 -21.31 -1.73 3.70
N THR A 395 -21.44 -0.70 4.52
CA THR A 395 -21.92 -0.84 5.92
C THR A 395 -23.33 -1.41 5.94
N GLU A 396 -24.24 -0.83 5.15
CA GLU A 396 -25.63 -1.29 5.05
C GLU A 396 -25.73 -2.67 4.40
N PHE A 397 -24.90 -2.94 3.38
CA PHE A 397 -24.81 -4.27 2.78
C PHE A 397 -24.43 -5.33 3.83
N VAL A 398 -23.36 -5.10 4.59
CA VAL A 398 -22.88 -6.04 5.61
C VAL A 398 -23.92 -6.28 6.71
N LYS A 399 -24.61 -5.23 7.16
CA LYS A 399 -25.69 -5.34 8.17
C LYS A 399 -26.89 -6.16 7.68
N GLN A 400 -27.11 -6.20 6.36
CA GLN A 400 -28.24 -6.90 5.74
C GLN A 400 -27.89 -8.29 5.21
N THR A 401 -26.63 -8.73 5.36
CA THR A 401 -26.23 -10.09 4.96
C THR A 401 -26.97 -11.12 5.80
N PRO A 402 -27.35 -12.28 5.23
CA PRO A 402 -27.96 -13.37 5.97
C PRO A 402 -27.16 -13.76 7.21
N THR A 403 -27.83 -14.16 8.28
CA THR A 403 -27.16 -14.53 9.54
C THR A 403 -26.30 -15.79 9.44
N ASP A 404 -26.52 -16.60 8.43
CA ASP A 404 -25.78 -17.80 8.05
C ASP A 404 -24.67 -17.53 7.01
N SER A 405 -24.18 -16.30 6.92
CA SER A 405 -23.10 -15.90 6.00
C SER A 405 -21.86 -15.42 6.72
N ILE A 406 -20.71 -15.66 6.09
CA ILE A 406 -19.39 -15.16 6.49
C ILE A 406 -19.00 -13.97 5.61
N ILE A 407 -18.41 -12.94 6.23
CA ILE A 407 -17.88 -11.76 5.55
C ILE A 407 -16.37 -11.78 5.67
N LEU A 408 -15.69 -11.98 4.55
CA LEU A 408 -14.26 -11.83 4.40
C LEU A 408 -13.98 -10.37 4.06
N THR A 409 -13.02 -9.75 4.72
CA THR A 409 -12.64 -8.36 4.45
C THR A 409 -11.14 -8.19 4.45
N LEU A 410 -10.68 -7.13 3.78
CA LEU A 410 -9.29 -6.70 3.76
C LEU A 410 -9.21 -5.21 3.38
N ALA A 411 -8.05 -4.61 3.55
CA ALA A 411 -7.78 -3.22 3.19
C ALA A 411 -8.61 -2.21 4.01
N CYS A 412 -8.54 -0.94 3.66
CA CYS A 412 -9.19 0.15 4.40
C CYS A 412 -10.73 0.07 4.43
N GLY A 413 -11.35 -0.62 3.47
CA GLY A 413 -12.80 -0.83 3.42
C GLY A 413 -13.37 -1.52 4.66
N LYS A 414 -12.56 -2.33 5.35
CA LYS A 414 -12.94 -3.00 6.60
C LYS A 414 -13.45 -2.04 7.67
N TYR A 415 -12.90 -0.83 7.76
CA TYR A 415 -13.24 0.15 8.80
C TYR A 415 -14.68 0.64 8.76
N ARG A 416 -15.44 0.34 7.70
CA ARG A 416 -16.87 0.61 7.63
C ARG A 416 -17.67 -0.24 8.58
N PHE A 417 -17.17 -1.44 8.94
CA PHE A 417 -17.96 -2.44 9.65
C PHE A 417 -17.16 -3.38 10.56
N ASN A 418 -15.82 -3.29 10.61
CA ASN A 418 -15.00 -4.23 11.37
C ASN A 418 -15.17 -4.13 12.90
N ASP A 419 -15.80 -3.07 13.38
CA ASP A 419 -16.18 -2.89 14.79
C ASP A 419 -17.63 -3.33 15.10
N LEU A 420 -18.36 -3.90 14.12
CA LEU A 420 -19.65 -4.51 14.33
C LEU A 420 -19.51 -5.90 14.98
N ASN A 421 -20.43 -6.21 15.88
CA ASN A 421 -20.58 -7.58 16.37
C ASN A 421 -21.75 -8.26 15.64
N LEU A 422 -21.42 -9.07 14.63
CA LEU A 422 -22.42 -9.85 13.88
C LEU A 422 -22.58 -11.28 14.41
N GLY A 423 -21.90 -11.64 15.51
CA GLY A 423 -21.93 -12.98 16.08
C GLY A 423 -21.00 -13.98 15.39
N GLU A 424 -21.26 -15.25 15.63
CA GLU A 424 -20.43 -16.38 15.20
C GLU A 424 -21.30 -17.49 14.60
N ILE A 425 -20.69 -18.29 13.72
CA ILE A 425 -21.27 -19.53 13.17
C ILE A 425 -20.31 -20.67 13.51
N GLY A 426 -20.73 -21.60 14.37
CA GLY A 426 -19.89 -22.74 14.74
C GLY A 426 -18.56 -22.35 15.42
N GLY A 427 -18.51 -21.24 16.14
CA GLY A 427 -17.30 -20.70 16.75
C GLY A 427 -16.41 -19.87 15.79
N LEU A 428 -16.85 -19.67 14.54
CA LEU A 428 -16.17 -18.82 13.56
C LEU A 428 -16.83 -17.44 13.57
N PRO A 429 -16.10 -16.33 13.75
CA PRO A 429 -16.68 -15.00 13.70
C PRO A 429 -17.18 -14.72 12.28
N ARG A 430 -18.33 -14.05 12.18
CA ARG A 430 -18.92 -13.73 10.88
C ARG A 430 -18.16 -12.66 10.09
N ILE A 431 -17.35 -11.83 10.75
CA ILE A 431 -16.43 -10.89 10.08
C ILE A 431 -15.01 -11.39 10.29
N MET A 432 -14.28 -11.64 9.19
CA MET A 432 -12.91 -12.11 9.19
C MET A 432 -12.04 -11.12 8.41
N ASP A 433 -11.21 -10.35 9.12
CA ASP A 433 -10.22 -9.47 8.51
C ASP A 433 -8.99 -10.28 8.09
N MET A 434 -8.78 -10.37 6.79
CA MET A 434 -7.71 -11.15 6.15
C MET A 434 -6.38 -10.41 6.09
N GLY A 435 -6.35 -9.09 6.35
CA GLY A 435 -5.13 -8.31 6.36
C GLY A 435 -5.19 -6.98 5.60
N GLN A 436 -4.02 -6.52 5.18
CA GLN A 436 -3.83 -5.34 4.35
C GLN A 436 -4.34 -5.56 2.92
N CYS A 437 -4.43 -4.49 2.11
CA CYS A 437 -4.55 -4.64 0.66
C CYS A 437 -3.37 -5.45 0.08
N ASN A 438 -2.20 -5.38 0.69
CA ASN A 438 -1.04 -6.22 0.37
C ASN A 438 -1.28 -7.72 0.61
N ASP A 439 -2.27 -8.09 1.41
CA ASP A 439 -2.61 -9.48 1.75
C ASP A 439 -3.77 -10.04 0.87
N ALA A 440 -4.07 -9.40 -0.25
CA ALA A 440 -5.12 -9.86 -1.17
C ALA A 440 -4.88 -11.30 -1.69
N TYR A 441 -3.65 -11.79 -1.66
CA TYR A 441 -3.32 -13.19 -1.90
C TYR A 441 -4.10 -14.15 -0.99
N SER A 442 -4.31 -13.79 0.26
CA SER A 442 -5.12 -14.59 1.19
C SER A 442 -6.54 -14.81 0.69
N ALA A 443 -7.19 -13.76 0.15
CA ALA A 443 -8.53 -13.88 -0.40
C ALA A 443 -8.58 -14.86 -1.59
N ILE A 444 -7.58 -14.79 -2.46
CA ILE A 444 -7.47 -15.71 -3.62
C ILE A 444 -7.28 -17.16 -3.14
N GLN A 445 -6.39 -17.39 -2.17
CA GLN A 445 -6.12 -18.73 -1.64
C GLN A 445 -7.37 -19.34 -0.97
N VAL A 446 -8.08 -18.55 -0.17
CA VAL A 446 -9.31 -19.01 0.49
C VAL A 446 -10.40 -19.30 -0.55
N ALA A 447 -10.60 -18.40 -1.52
CA ALA A 447 -11.58 -18.64 -2.58
C ALA A 447 -11.27 -19.90 -3.40
N ALA A 448 -10.01 -20.09 -3.78
CA ALA A 448 -9.58 -21.28 -4.54
C ALA A 448 -9.73 -22.59 -3.74
N ALA A 449 -9.57 -22.54 -2.42
CA ALA A 449 -9.71 -23.73 -1.57
C ALA A 449 -11.16 -24.07 -1.23
N LEU A 450 -12.08 -23.09 -1.30
CA LEU A 450 -13.51 -23.29 -1.02
C LEU A 450 -14.35 -23.55 -2.29
N ALA A 451 -13.78 -23.32 -3.50
CA ALA A 451 -14.43 -23.58 -4.76
C ALA A 451 -14.36 -25.08 -5.13
#